data_3fe6da0d7dfc9661b329873913f3e09c
#
_entry.id   3fe6da0d7dfc9661b329873913f3e09c
#
_cell.length_a   1.000
_cell.length_b   1.000
_cell.length_c   1.000
_cell.angle_alpha   90.00
_cell.angle_beta   90.00
_cell.angle_gamma   90.00
#
_symmetry.space_group_name_H-M   'P 1'
#
loop_
_entity.id
_entity.type
_entity.pdbx_description
1 polymer ?
#
loop_
_entity_poly.entity_id
_entity_poly.type
_entity_poly.pdbx_seq_one_letter_code
_entity_poly.pdbx_strand_id
1 'polypeptide(L)'
;MRFARSILLAMFAIVTSATLARAEGSCIEMREWGVRAGGGINPSSQIQYYAIHPYVGLSLWKSASRWSDQYGIRALWMIEPWVAYVNDDHGPQKTDSFEIGLNLLFIRLVFGDWVVRPFVEAGEGAVYTDLRKQDLGTRLQFTSTIGGGLEYEIQPGMSVGLQARFRHMSNAGMASSNPGINTVFGLVGLTFR
;
A
#
# COMPACT_ATOMS: atom_id res chain seq x y z
N MET A 1 -5.47 -13.30 -20.04
CA MET A 1 -6.83 -13.19 -19.47
C MET A 1 -7.10 -14.09 -18.24
N ARG A 2 -6.47 -15.25 -18.05
CA ARG A 2 -6.67 -16.10 -16.84
C ARG A 2 -6.08 -15.48 -15.56
N PHE A 3 -4.95 -14.78 -15.65
CA PHE A 3 -4.26 -14.15 -14.52
C PHE A 3 -5.07 -13.01 -13.87
N ALA A 4 -5.70 -12.15 -14.69
CA ALA A 4 -6.53 -11.05 -14.19
C ALA A 4 -7.78 -11.52 -13.42
N ARG A 5 -8.38 -12.65 -13.84
CA ARG A 5 -9.50 -13.27 -13.12
C ARG A 5 -9.10 -13.83 -11.76
N SER A 6 -7.89 -14.40 -11.64
CA SER A 6 -7.40 -14.94 -10.37
C SER A 6 -7.09 -13.82 -9.36
N ILE A 7 -6.57 -12.68 -9.81
CA ILE A 7 -6.32 -11.51 -8.98
C ILE A 7 -7.65 -10.91 -8.48
N LEU A 8 -8.64 -10.77 -9.37
CA LEU A 8 -9.97 -10.25 -9.00
C LEU A 8 -10.68 -11.16 -7.99
N LEU A 9 -10.56 -12.48 -8.14
CA LEU A 9 -11.10 -13.48 -7.20
C LEU A 9 -10.38 -13.43 -5.85
N ALA A 10 -9.06 -13.27 -5.83
CA ALA A 10 -8.29 -13.12 -4.59
C ALA A 10 -8.67 -11.80 -3.86
N MET A 11 -8.83 -10.70 -4.59
CA MET A 11 -9.28 -9.42 -4.04
C MET A 11 -10.72 -9.52 -3.49
N PHE A 12 -11.62 -10.22 -4.19
CA PHE A 12 -12.98 -10.47 -3.73
C PHE A 12 -13.02 -11.37 -2.49
N ALA A 13 -12.15 -12.39 -2.41
CA ALA A 13 -12.01 -13.25 -1.26
C ALA A 13 -11.48 -12.52 -0.02
N ILE A 14 -10.57 -11.55 -0.17
CA ILE A 14 -10.07 -10.72 0.92
C ILE A 14 -11.20 -9.80 1.45
N VAL A 15 -11.98 -9.19 0.57
CA VAL A 15 -13.11 -8.34 0.95
C VAL A 15 -14.22 -9.16 1.62
N THR A 16 -14.54 -10.36 1.12
CA THR A 16 -15.57 -11.22 1.71
C THR A 16 -15.14 -11.86 3.03
N SER A 17 -13.87 -12.22 3.20
CA SER A 17 -13.35 -12.71 4.49
C SER A 17 -13.30 -11.60 5.56
N ALA A 18 -13.08 -10.36 5.17
CA ALA A 18 -13.14 -9.21 6.08
C ALA A 18 -14.59 -8.92 6.59
N THR A 19 -15.61 -9.23 5.79
CA THR A 19 -17.01 -9.12 6.23
C THR A 19 -17.43 -10.24 7.19
N LEU A 20 -16.81 -11.41 7.14
CA LEU A 20 -17.04 -12.52 8.06
C LEU A 20 -16.37 -12.34 9.43
N ALA A 21 -15.38 -11.44 9.55
CA ALA A 21 -14.71 -11.12 10.82
C ALA A 21 -15.56 -10.26 11.78
N ARG A 22 -16.84 -10.06 11.50
CA ARG A 22 -17.82 -9.40 12.38
C ARG A 22 -18.35 -10.31 13.49
N ALA A 23 -17.63 -11.37 13.86
CA ALA A 23 -17.97 -12.21 14.98
C ALA A 23 -17.86 -11.41 16.28
N GLU A 24 -18.94 -11.33 17.02
CA GLU A 24 -19.00 -10.74 18.36
C GLU A 24 -17.88 -11.31 19.24
N GLY A 25 -16.93 -10.45 19.63
CA GLY A 25 -15.80 -10.85 20.48
C GLY A 25 -14.42 -10.79 19.80
N SER A 26 -14.33 -10.50 18.49
CA SER A 26 -13.00 -10.35 17.84
C SER A 26 -12.25 -9.13 18.37
N CYS A 27 -10.97 -9.30 18.69
CA CYS A 27 -10.09 -8.20 19.11
C CYS A 27 -9.75 -7.24 17.94
N ILE A 28 -10.09 -7.62 16.71
CA ILE A 28 -9.75 -6.91 15.47
C ILE A 28 -11.06 -6.62 14.73
N GLU A 29 -11.27 -5.35 14.37
CA GLU A 29 -12.44 -4.89 13.63
C GLU A 29 -11.99 -4.19 12.35
N MET A 30 -12.68 -4.43 11.23
CA MET A 30 -12.50 -3.66 10.01
C MET A 30 -13.09 -2.25 10.24
N ARG A 31 -12.24 -1.23 10.08
CA ARG A 31 -12.60 0.18 10.27
C ARG A 31 -12.77 0.92 8.95
N GLU A 32 -12.01 0.54 7.94
CA GLU A 32 -12.11 1.13 6.61
C GLU A 32 -11.60 0.16 5.54
N TRP A 33 -12.02 0.39 4.33
CA TRP A 33 -11.45 -0.23 3.14
C TRP A 33 -11.40 0.78 2.01
N GLY A 34 -10.60 0.51 0.99
CA GLY A 34 -10.50 1.44 -0.11
C GLY A 34 -9.57 0.98 -1.21
N VAL A 35 -9.35 1.89 -2.15
CA VAL A 35 -8.40 1.69 -3.24
C VAL A 35 -7.66 3.00 -3.50
N ARG A 36 -6.37 2.89 -3.81
CA ARG A 36 -5.52 3.98 -4.25
C ARG A 36 -4.94 3.64 -5.60
N ALA A 37 -4.76 4.64 -6.44
CA ALA A 37 -4.08 4.48 -7.71
C ALA A 37 -3.21 5.71 -7.98
N GLY A 38 -2.14 5.52 -8.73
CA GLY A 38 -1.27 6.63 -9.11
C GLY A 38 0.03 6.19 -9.73
N GLY A 39 0.94 7.13 -9.83
CA GLY A 39 2.25 6.94 -10.42
C GLY A 39 3.39 7.13 -9.44
N GLY A 40 4.53 6.54 -9.76
CA GLY A 40 5.77 6.71 -9.03
C GLY A 40 6.95 6.80 -9.98
N ILE A 41 8.03 7.37 -9.49
CA ILE A 41 9.29 7.49 -10.24
C ILE A 41 10.46 7.15 -9.33
N ASN A 42 11.42 6.40 -9.86
CA ASN A 42 12.75 6.31 -9.27
C ASN A 42 13.57 7.52 -9.75
N PRO A 43 13.99 8.45 -8.86
CA PRO A 43 14.69 9.65 -9.27
C PRO A 43 16.06 9.39 -9.91
N SER A 44 16.72 8.28 -9.58
CA SER A 44 18.07 7.96 -10.06
C SER A 44 18.08 7.25 -11.40
N SER A 45 17.14 6.31 -11.63
CA SER A 45 17.07 5.50 -12.85
C SER A 45 15.92 5.90 -13.78
N GLN A 46 15.09 6.85 -13.36
CA GLN A 46 13.90 7.34 -14.08
C GLN A 46 12.87 6.25 -14.42
N ILE A 47 12.94 5.09 -13.74
CA ILE A 47 11.94 4.04 -13.84
C ILE A 47 10.59 4.58 -13.37
N GLN A 48 9.55 4.39 -14.18
CA GLN A 48 8.21 4.87 -13.90
C GLN A 48 7.32 3.71 -13.45
N TYR A 49 6.43 3.97 -12.49
CA TYR A 49 5.49 3.02 -11.94
C TYR A 49 4.07 3.54 -12.07
N TYR A 50 3.15 2.67 -12.43
CA TYR A 50 1.71 2.91 -12.41
C TYR A 50 1.08 1.83 -11.56
N ALA A 51 0.55 2.19 -10.41
CA ALA A 51 0.18 1.24 -9.38
C ALA A 51 -1.27 1.39 -8.92
N ILE A 52 -1.85 0.27 -8.50
CA ILE A 52 -3.15 0.19 -7.84
C ILE A 52 -2.97 -0.57 -6.53
N HIS A 53 -3.48 0.02 -5.45
CA HIS A 53 -3.35 -0.45 -4.07
C HIS A 53 -4.73 -0.56 -3.42
N PRO A 54 -5.46 -1.67 -3.55
CA PRO A 54 -6.60 -1.93 -2.68
C PRO A 54 -6.10 -2.16 -1.25
N TYR A 55 -6.90 -1.81 -0.25
CA TYR A 55 -6.52 -1.98 1.14
C TYR A 55 -7.70 -2.20 2.07
N VAL A 56 -7.40 -2.78 3.22
CA VAL A 56 -8.28 -2.84 4.39
C VAL A 56 -7.54 -2.24 5.57
N GLY A 57 -8.21 -1.38 6.32
CA GLY A 57 -7.75 -0.84 7.59
C GLY A 57 -8.46 -1.51 8.75
N LEU A 58 -7.69 -2.15 9.62
CA LEU A 58 -8.16 -2.86 10.79
C LEU A 58 -7.87 -2.05 12.03
N SER A 59 -8.74 -2.13 13.06
CA SER A 59 -8.39 -1.58 14.36
C SER A 59 -7.17 -2.32 14.91
N LEU A 60 -6.23 -1.60 15.49
CA LEU A 60 -5.29 -2.20 16.43
C LEU A 60 -6.11 -2.72 17.63
N TRP A 61 -5.51 -3.61 18.46
CA TRP A 61 -6.21 -4.15 19.61
C TRP A 61 -6.89 -3.07 20.47
N LYS A 62 -7.99 -3.42 21.11
CA LYS A 62 -8.94 -2.49 21.77
C LYS A 62 -8.31 -1.47 22.72
N SER A 63 -7.20 -1.80 23.40
CA SER A 63 -6.50 -0.84 24.28
C SER A 63 -5.78 0.25 23.51
N ALA A 64 -5.11 -0.09 22.41
CA ALA A 64 -4.40 0.88 21.58
C ALA A 64 -5.39 1.79 20.82
N SER A 65 -6.50 1.23 20.31
CA SER A 65 -7.55 2.02 19.67
C SER A 65 -8.17 3.03 20.63
N ARG A 66 -8.55 2.61 21.86
CA ARG A 66 -9.10 3.53 22.87
C ARG A 66 -8.13 4.63 23.26
N TRP A 67 -6.84 4.30 23.39
CA TRP A 67 -5.82 5.30 23.69
C TRP A 67 -5.68 6.30 22.55
N SER A 68 -5.59 5.85 21.31
CA SER A 68 -5.46 6.74 20.15
C SER A 68 -6.69 7.62 19.94
N ASP A 69 -7.89 7.05 20.08
CA ASP A 69 -9.16 7.76 19.94
C ASP A 69 -9.28 8.89 20.98
N GLN A 70 -8.78 8.67 22.21
CA GLN A 70 -8.75 9.70 23.26
C GLN A 70 -7.96 10.95 22.85
N TYR A 71 -6.96 10.82 21.99
CA TYR A 71 -6.15 11.94 21.48
C TYR A 71 -6.59 12.42 20.09
N GLY A 72 -7.74 11.97 19.59
CA GLY A 72 -8.21 12.31 18.25
C GLY A 72 -7.32 11.71 17.14
N ILE A 73 -6.66 10.59 17.42
CA ILE A 73 -5.82 9.87 16.47
C ILE A 73 -6.47 8.51 16.20
N ARG A 74 -6.73 8.19 14.95
CA ARG A 74 -7.19 6.87 14.55
C ARG A 74 -6.00 6.05 14.04
N ALA A 75 -5.58 5.05 14.82
CA ALA A 75 -4.49 4.15 14.46
C ALA A 75 -5.04 2.87 13.82
N LEU A 76 -4.57 2.55 12.62
CA LEU A 76 -5.02 1.44 11.80
C LEU A 76 -3.86 0.53 11.42
N TRP A 77 -4.09 -0.76 11.48
CA TRP A 77 -3.25 -1.76 10.82
C TRP A 77 -3.78 -1.96 9.40
N MET A 78 -2.95 -1.66 8.41
CA MET A 78 -3.30 -1.73 7.01
C MET A 78 -2.81 -3.04 6.40
N ILE A 79 -3.68 -3.74 5.71
CA ILE A 79 -3.34 -4.83 4.81
C ILE A 79 -3.55 -4.28 3.40
N GLU A 80 -2.46 -4.13 2.64
CA GLU A 80 -2.48 -3.48 1.34
C GLU A 80 -1.75 -4.33 0.30
N PRO A 81 -2.45 -5.24 -0.42
CA PRO A 81 -1.94 -5.80 -1.66
C PRO A 81 -1.86 -4.72 -2.74
N TRP A 82 -0.92 -4.87 -3.68
CA TRP A 82 -0.80 -3.94 -4.79
C TRP A 82 -0.23 -4.60 -6.04
N VAL A 83 -0.50 -3.99 -7.17
CA VAL A 83 0.08 -4.33 -8.46
C VAL A 83 0.58 -3.06 -9.14
N ALA A 84 1.68 -3.16 -9.84
CA ALA A 84 2.21 -2.06 -10.63
C ALA A 84 2.70 -2.53 -12.00
N TYR A 85 2.40 -1.74 -13.01
CA TYR A 85 3.11 -1.74 -14.28
C TYR A 85 4.35 -0.86 -14.11
N VAL A 86 5.49 -1.36 -14.59
CA VAL A 86 6.78 -0.70 -14.46
C VAL A 86 7.34 -0.45 -15.85
N ASN A 87 7.52 0.81 -16.19
CA ASN A 87 8.12 1.25 -17.43
C ASN A 87 9.58 1.65 -17.17
N ASP A 88 10.51 0.90 -17.76
CA ASP A 88 11.95 1.19 -17.73
C ASP A 88 12.45 1.49 -19.15
N ASP A 89 12.08 2.68 -19.65
CA ASP A 89 12.39 3.13 -21.01
C ASP A 89 13.83 3.66 -21.19
N HIS A 90 14.66 3.61 -20.13
CA HIS A 90 16.00 4.19 -20.15
C HIS A 90 17.04 3.16 -20.60
N GLY A 91 17.72 3.49 -21.72
CA GLY A 91 18.78 2.67 -22.30
C GLY A 91 18.39 1.96 -23.60
N PRO A 92 19.30 1.17 -24.19
CA PRO A 92 19.10 0.57 -25.51
C PRO A 92 18.06 -0.55 -25.54
N GLN A 93 17.65 -1.04 -24.38
CA GLN A 93 16.61 -2.08 -24.24
C GLN A 93 15.47 -1.55 -23.39
N LYS A 94 14.37 -1.23 -24.05
CA LYS A 94 13.09 -0.94 -23.36
C LYS A 94 12.52 -2.22 -22.81
N THR A 95 12.20 -2.25 -21.52
CA THR A 95 11.58 -3.42 -20.91
C THR A 95 10.43 -2.99 -20.02
N ASP A 96 9.24 -3.43 -20.41
CA ASP A 96 8.09 -3.38 -19.53
C ASP A 96 8.17 -4.51 -18.52
N SER A 97 7.86 -4.20 -17.29
CA SER A 97 7.90 -5.13 -16.17
C SER A 97 6.62 -4.97 -15.33
N PHE A 98 6.39 -5.89 -14.44
CA PHE A 98 5.31 -5.77 -13.48
C PHE A 98 5.79 -6.11 -12.07
N GLU A 99 5.06 -5.58 -11.11
CA GLU A 99 5.25 -5.89 -9.70
C GLU A 99 3.92 -6.30 -9.08
N ILE A 100 3.99 -7.27 -8.18
CA ILE A 100 2.89 -7.63 -7.29
C ILE A 100 3.42 -7.72 -5.87
N GLY A 101 2.80 -7.01 -4.94
CA GLY A 101 3.28 -6.91 -3.58
C GLY A 101 2.17 -6.90 -2.54
N LEU A 102 2.60 -6.99 -1.30
CA LEU A 102 1.74 -6.96 -0.12
C LEU A 102 2.44 -6.21 1.01
N ASN A 103 1.87 -5.11 1.46
CA ASN A 103 2.23 -4.45 2.69
C ASN A 103 1.40 -5.08 3.82
N LEU A 104 2.06 -5.83 4.70
CA LEU A 104 1.40 -6.55 5.79
C LEU A 104 1.68 -5.91 7.16
N LEU A 105 2.91 -5.44 7.38
CA LEU A 105 3.30 -4.73 8.60
C LEU A 105 3.22 -3.23 8.35
N PHE A 106 2.01 -2.71 8.18
CA PHE A 106 1.77 -1.35 7.71
C PHE A 106 0.79 -0.63 8.62
N ILE A 107 1.22 0.47 9.21
CA ILE A 107 0.44 1.26 10.17
C ILE A 107 0.11 2.61 9.54
N ARG A 108 -1.12 3.04 9.76
CA ARG A 108 -1.62 4.36 9.37
C ARG A 108 -2.17 5.08 10.59
N LEU A 109 -1.77 6.34 10.76
CA LEU A 109 -2.29 7.25 11.78
C LEU A 109 -3.04 8.38 11.08
N VAL A 110 -4.32 8.50 11.36
CA VAL A 110 -5.19 9.58 10.84
C VAL A 110 -5.51 10.52 12.00
N PHE A 111 -5.33 11.82 11.78
CA PHE A 111 -5.44 12.84 12.81
C PHE A 111 -6.73 13.66 12.67
N GLY A 112 -7.43 13.81 13.79
CA GLY A 112 -8.64 14.61 13.91
C GLY A 112 -9.89 14.01 13.26
N ASP A 113 -11.03 14.64 13.55
CA ASP A 113 -12.36 14.27 13.02
C ASP A 113 -12.92 15.37 12.11
N TRP A 114 -12.02 16.15 11.51
CA TRP A 114 -12.38 17.23 10.60
C TRP A 114 -12.77 16.69 9.21
N VAL A 115 -13.38 17.57 8.41
CA VAL A 115 -13.69 17.27 7.01
C VAL A 115 -12.41 16.96 6.20
N VAL A 116 -11.30 17.64 6.51
CA VAL A 116 -9.97 17.35 5.97
C VAL A 116 -9.13 16.72 7.07
N ARG A 117 -8.70 15.49 6.90
CA ARG A 117 -7.91 14.74 7.88
C ARG A 117 -6.52 14.44 7.34
N PRO A 118 -5.46 15.00 7.94
CA PRO A 118 -4.10 14.59 7.64
C PRO A 118 -3.85 13.16 8.16
N PHE A 119 -2.98 12.44 7.46
CA PHE A 119 -2.52 11.14 7.89
C PHE A 119 -1.05 10.91 7.57
N VAL A 120 -0.43 10.01 8.32
CA VAL A 120 0.89 9.45 8.02
C VAL A 120 0.79 7.93 8.05
N GLU A 121 1.66 7.28 7.30
CA GLU A 121 1.73 5.82 7.28
C GLU A 121 3.17 5.35 7.09
N ALA A 122 3.48 4.19 7.65
CA ALA A 122 4.78 3.55 7.49
C ALA A 122 4.68 2.04 7.71
N GLY A 123 5.59 1.30 7.10
CA GLY A 123 5.70 -0.13 7.34
C GLY A 123 6.47 -0.88 6.28
N GLU A 124 6.37 -2.20 6.41
CA GLU A 124 7.14 -3.17 5.65
C GLU A 124 6.23 -4.08 4.84
N GLY A 125 6.75 -4.54 3.71
CA GLY A 125 6.06 -5.45 2.81
C GLY A 125 7.01 -6.33 2.03
N ALA A 126 6.43 -7.14 1.16
CA ALA A 126 7.17 -7.95 0.21
C ALA A 126 6.60 -7.75 -1.19
N VAL A 127 7.44 -7.88 -2.20
CA VAL A 127 7.07 -7.72 -3.59
C VAL A 127 7.78 -8.74 -4.47
N TYR A 128 7.06 -9.29 -5.41
CA TYR A 128 7.62 -10.00 -6.55
C TYR A 128 7.72 -9.02 -7.72
N THR A 129 8.89 -8.91 -8.30
CA THR A 129 9.16 -8.07 -9.48
C THR A 129 9.86 -8.89 -10.57
N ASP A 130 9.54 -8.61 -11.82
CA ASP A 130 10.28 -9.13 -12.97
C ASP A 130 11.17 -8.09 -13.65
N LEU A 131 11.44 -6.99 -12.94
CA LEU A 131 12.34 -5.93 -13.37
C LEU A 131 13.76 -6.48 -13.59
N ARG A 132 14.15 -6.66 -14.86
CA ARG A 132 15.35 -7.41 -15.23
C ARG A 132 16.60 -6.54 -15.42
N LYS A 133 16.41 -5.27 -15.77
CA LYS A 133 17.54 -4.33 -16.01
C LYS A 133 18.33 -4.00 -14.76
N GLN A 134 17.67 -4.03 -13.62
CA GLN A 134 18.31 -3.82 -12.34
C GLN A 134 18.77 -5.19 -11.84
N ASP A 135 20.06 -5.33 -11.57
CA ASP A 135 20.61 -6.56 -10.99
C ASP A 135 20.21 -6.62 -9.50
N LEU A 136 18.94 -6.99 -9.25
CA LEU A 136 18.37 -7.07 -7.92
C LEU A 136 18.72 -8.37 -7.19
N GLY A 137 19.45 -9.27 -7.86
CA GLY A 137 19.86 -10.57 -7.32
C GLY A 137 18.75 -11.59 -7.18
N THR A 138 17.53 -11.19 -6.80
CA THR A 138 16.33 -12.04 -6.73
C THR A 138 15.10 -11.32 -7.24
N ARG A 139 14.04 -12.08 -7.58
CA ARG A 139 12.74 -11.51 -7.93
C ARG A 139 11.87 -11.18 -6.72
N LEU A 140 12.11 -11.85 -5.61
CA LEU A 140 11.47 -11.52 -4.34
C LEU A 140 12.28 -10.43 -3.65
N GLN A 141 11.62 -9.33 -3.35
CA GLN A 141 12.20 -8.18 -2.67
C GLN A 141 11.36 -7.83 -1.45
N PHE A 142 11.96 -7.11 -0.50
CA PHE A 142 11.26 -6.49 0.61
C PHE A 142 11.11 -5.00 0.36
N THR A 143 10.05 -4.41 0.91
CA THR A 143 9.76 -2.99 0.75
C THR A 143 9.61 -2.33 2.11
N SER A 144 10.32 -1.22 2.31
CA SER A 144 10.11 -0.28 3.41
C SER A 144 9.42 0.95 2.85
N THR A 145 8.29 1.32 3.43
CA THR A 145 7.46 2.40 2.91
C THR A 145 7.15 3.40 4.01
N ILE A 146 7.24 4.69 3.69
CA ILE A 146 6.76 5.78 4.51
C ILE A 146 6.00 6.78 3.63
N GLY A 147 4.93 7.35 4.15
CA GLY A 147 4.13 8.30 3.40
C GLY A 147 3.20 9.11 4.27
N GLY A 148 2.48 10.01 3.64
CA GLY A 148 1.48 10.81 4.27
C GLY A 148 0.63 11.55 3.24
N GLY A 149 -0.46 12.12 3.71
CA GLY A 149 -1.40 12.79 2.83
C GLY A 149 -2.55 13.43 3.59
N LEU A 150 -3.56 13.77 2.82
CA LEU A 150 -4.81 14.36 3.29
C LEU A 150 -5.99 13.53 2.78
N GLU A 151 -6.97 13.31 3.64
CA GLU A 151 -8.29 12.80 3.27
C GLU A 151 -9.33 13.89 3.38
N TYR A 152 -10.18 14.02 2.37
CA TYR A 152 -11.34 14.90 2.36
C TYR A 152 -12.61 14.05 2.37
N GLU A 153 -13.46 14.23 3.37
CA GLU A 153 -14.74 13.55 3.46
C GLU A 153 -15.75 14.20 2.51
N ILE A 154 -16.15 13.45 1.48
CA ILE A 154 -17.09 13.93 0.46
C ILE A 154 -18.55 13.63 0.84
N GLN A 155 -18.75 12.61 1.65
CA GLN A 155 -20.04 12.28 2.27
C GLN A 155 -19.79 11.38 3.49
N PRO A 156 -20.75 11.24 4.42
CA PRO A 156 -20.59 10.38 5.58
C PRO A 156 -20.13 8.97 5.20
N GLY A 157 -19.00 8.55 5.74
CA GLY A 157 -18.40 7.24 5.48
C GLY A 157 -17.60 7.13 4.18
N MET A 158 -17.48 8.18 3.35
CA MET A 158 -16.70 8.16 2.11
C MET A 158 -15.76 9.35 2.01
N SER A 159 -14.49 9.08 1.71
CA SER A 159 -13.45 10.12 1.57
C SER A 159 -12.65 9.91 0.29
N VAL A 160 -12.18 11.02 -0.27
CA VAL A 160 -11.13 11.04 -1.29
C VAL A 160 -9.81 11.45 -0.62
N GLY A 161 -8.70 10.80 -1.01
CA GLY A 161 -7.39 11.07 -0.44
C GLY A 161 -6.36 11.44 -1.51
N LEU A 162 -5.42 12.30 -1.13
CA LEU A 162 -4.22 12.60 -1.88
C LEU A 162 -3.01 12.26 -1.01
N GLN A 163 -2.03 11.55 -1.55
CA GLN A 163 -0.93 10.99 -0.80
C GLN A 163 0.39 11.09 -1.57
N ALA A 164 1.48 11.37 -0.85
CA ALA A 164 2.84 11.14 -1.27
C ALA A 164 3.45 9.99 -0.46
N ARG A 165 4.21 9.11 -1.13
CA ARG A 165 4.80 7.92 -0.52
C ARG A 165 6.21 7.71 -1.04
N PHE A 166 7.16 7.45 -0.14
CA PHE A 166 8.49 6.96 -0.46
C PHE A 166 8.54 5.46 -0.19
N ARG A 167 9.08 4.69 -1.13
CA ARG A 167 9.30 3.25 -1.01
C ARG A 167 10.75 2.92 -1.31
N HIS A 168 11.40 2.24 -0.41
CA HIS A 168 12.65 1.52 -0.65
C HIS A 168 12.35 0.05 -0.92
N MET A 169 12.97 -0.54 -1.93
CA MET A 169 12.87 -1.95 -2.28
C MET A 169 14.26 -2.56 -2.34
N SER A 170 14.47 -3.71 -1.69
CA SER A 170 15.74 -4.43 -1.71
C SER A 170 15.56 -5.91 -1.36
N ASN A 171 16.55 -6.74 -1.66
CA ASN A 171 16.50 -8.18 -1.36
C ASN A 171 16.89 -8.54 0.08
N ALA A 172 17.06 -7.54 0.96
CA ALA A 172 17.49 -7.71 2.36
C ALA A 172 18.78 -8.55 2.53
N GLY A 173 19.65 -8.56 1.52
CA GLY A 173 20.91 -9.34 1.56
C GLY A 173 20.76 -10.83 1.22
N MET A 174 19.62 -11.27 0.67
CA MET A 174 19.43 -12.67 0.24
C MET A 174 20.28 -13.06 -0.97
N ALA A 175 20.78 -12.07 -1.72
CA ALA A 175 21.67 -12.29 -2.85
C ALA A 175 22.81 -11.26 -2.86
N SER A 176 23.92 -11.57 -3.54
CA SER A 176 25.13 -10.75 -3.57
C SER A 176 24.93 -9.39 -4.26
N SER A 177 24.03 -9.31 -5.25
CA SER A 177 23.64 -8.05 -5.87
C SER A 177 22.40 -7.50 -5.18
N ASN A 178 22.50 -6.31 -4.59
CA ASN A 178 21.42 -5.65 -3.87
C ASN A 178 21.54 -4.12 -3.94
N PRO A 179 21.42 -3.52 -5.14
CA PRO A 179 21.55 -2.07 -5.27
C PRO A 179 20.40 -1.30 -4.62
N GLY A 180 19.26 -1.97 -4.39
CA GLY A 180 18.04 -1.35 -3.93
C GLY A 180 17.42 -0.39 -4.96
N ILE A 181 16.13 -0.12 -4.84
CA ILE A 181 15.40 0.85 -5.64
C ILE A 181 14.57 1.75 -4.75
N ASN A 182 14.77 3.06 -4.88
CA ASN A 182 13.99 4.07 -4.19
C ASN A 182 12.96 4.67 -5.16
N THR A 183 11.70 4.72 -4.73
CA THR A 183 10.60 5.22 -5.56
C THR A 183 9.77 6.23 -4.78
N VAL A 184 9.43 7.35 -5.41
CA VAL A 184 8.46 8.32 -4.88
C VAL A 184 7.17 8.18 -5.66
N PHE A 185 6.06 7.96 -4.94
CA PHE A 185 4.71 7.84 -5.52
C PHE A 185 3.85 9.04 -5.17
N GLY A 186 2.99 9.44 -6.11
CA GLY A 186 1.81 10.25 -5.89
C GLY A 186 0.57 9.40 -6.10
N LEU A 187 -0.31 9.31 -5.11
CA LEU A 187 -1.49 8.44 -5.15
C LEU A 187 -2.75 9.23 -4.84
N VAL A 188 -3.82 8.91 -5.55
CA VAL A 188 -5.19 9.35 -5.24
C VAL A 188 -5.99 8.12 -4.84
N GLY A 189 -6.88 8.25 -3.87
CA GLY A 189 -7.65 7.11 -3.39
C GLY A 189 -9.06 7.44 -2.93
N LEU A 190 -9.85 6.38 -2.82
CA LEU A 190 -11.17 6.38 -2.22
C LEU A 190 -11.14 5.49 -0.98
N THR A 191 -11.69 5.98 0.12
CA THR A 191 -11.82 5.28 1.41
C THR A 191 -13.30 5.19 1.79
N PHE A 192 -13.71 4.01 2.25
CA PHE A 192 -15.06 3.71 2.75
C PHE A 192 -14.97 3.24 4.21
N ARG A 193 -15.92 3.71 5.06
CA ARG A 193 -15.98 3.43 6.51
C ARG A 193 -17.33 2.90 6.95
#